data_7e76ad759ceeb3b856fc088d8e707429
#
_entry.id   7e76ad759ceeb3b856fc088d8e707429
#
_cell.length_a   1.000
_cell.length_b   1.000
_cell.length_c   1.000
_cell.angle_alpha   90.00
_cell.angle_beta   90.00
_cell.angle_gamma   90.00
#
_symmetry.space_group_name_H-M   'P 1'
#
loop_
_entity.id
_entity.type
_entity.pdbx_description
1 polymer ?
#
loop_
_entity_poly.entity_id
_entity_poly.type
_entity_poly.pdbx_seq_one_letter_code
_entity_poly.pdbx_strand_id
1 'polypeptide(L)'
;MSSYPATATDNVLVITGASTGIGAATARHAAAAGWRLVLAARSQEKLDRLAAELGGSERAIAVRCDVTEWEQQQALTAAALSAFGQIDAVFANAGFGGPRGFLSDTPEHWREMVLTNVYGAALTLRATIPALKDTRGHLLLTSSVAGRRALPGSFYSCTKHAVTAMGEAARQDLNGTGVRVTLIEPGMVDTPFFDNKPSNALHEDDIARAVMYALAQPPHVDVNEILIRPTAQEG
;
A
#
# COMPACT_ATOMS: atom_id res chain seq x y z
N MET A 1 19.11 10.73 -23.17
CA MET A 1 18.41 9.58 -22.53
C MET A 1 18.85 9.60 -21.07
N SER A 2 18.01 10.13 -20.19
CA SER A 2 18.28 10.13 -18.76
C SER A 2 18.07 8.70 -18.25
N SER A 3 19.16 8.00 -17.91
CA SER A 3 19.08 6.74 -17.18
C SER A 3 18.50 7.05 -15.80
N TYR A 4 17.33 6.50 -15.48
CA TYR A 4 16.88 6.42 -14.09
C TYR A 4 18.02 5.87 -13.25
N PRO A 5 18.27 6.43 -12.05
CA PRO A 5 19.37 5.94 -11.23
C PRO A 5 19.23 4.46 -10.98
N ALA A 6 20.35 3.80 -11.10
CA ALA A 6 20.48 2.36 -10.92
C ALA A 6 19.83 1.90 -9.62
N THR A 7 19.13 0.76 -9.73
CA THR A 7 18.68 -0.16 -8.70
C THR A 7 19.13 0.20 -7.28
N ALA A 8 18.17 0.55 -6.43
CA ALA A 8 18.35 0.68 -4.99
C ALA A 8 18.68 -0.72 -4.42
N THR A 9 19.93 -1.11 -4.55
CA THR A 9 20.43 -2.32 -3.91
C THR A 9 20.44 -2.06 -2.41
N ASP A 10 19.63 -2.79 -1.67
CA ASP A 10 19.50 -2.79 -0.21
C ASP A 10 18.42 -1.91 0.45
N ASN A 11 17.65 -1.12 -0.28
CA ASN A 11 16.50 -0.42 0.29
C ASN A 11 15.41 -1.40 0.75
N VAL A 12 14.74 -1.09 1.84
CA VAL A 12 13.73 -1.92 2.49
C VAL A 12 12.34 -1.35 2.28
N LEU A 13 11.45 -2.14 1.68
CA LEU A 13 10.04 -1.80 1.48
C LEU A 13 9.14 -2.68 2.34
N VAL A 14 8.37 -2.08 3.22
CA VAL A 14 7.29 -2.75 3.98
C VAL A 14 5.98 -2.63 3.19
N ILE A 15 5.28 -3.75 2.97
CA ILE A 15 4.01 -3.78 2.24
C ILE A 15 2.94 -4.43 3.10
N THR A 16 1.88 -3.70 3.46
CA THR A 16 0.70 -4.28 4.08
C THR A 16 -0.30 -4.76 3.01
N GLY A 17 -1.05 -5.83 3.30
CA GLY A 17 -1.90 -6.46 2.29
C GLY A 17 -1.10 -7.14 1.16
N ALA A 18 0.12 -7.62 1.47
CA ALA A 18 1.06 -8.16 0.48
C ALA A 18 0.69 -9.55 -0.06
N SER A 19 -0.30 -10.23 0.51
CA SER A 19 -0.59 -11.63 0.18
C SER A 19 -1.26 -11.87 -1.17
N THR A 20 -1.85 -10.83 -1.79
CA THR A 20 -2.60 -10.92 -3.06
C THR A 20 -2.66 -9.56 -3.77
N GLY A 21 -3.11 -9.56 -5.03
CA GLY A 21 -3.45 -8.36 -5.79
C GLY A 21 -2.31 -7.35 -5.87
N ILE A 22 -2.63 -6.07 -5.76
CA ILE A 22 -1.69 -4.95 -5.89
C ILE A 22 -0.47 -5.11 -4.98
N GLY A 23 -0.66 -5.55 -3.72
CA GLY A 23 0.45 -5.72 -2.78
C GLY A 23 1.44 -6.80 -3.23
N ALA A 24 0.95 -7.95 -3.70
CA ALA A 24 1.79 -9.04 -4.19
C ALA A 24 2.49 -8.66 -5.51
N ALA A 25 1.79 -7.99 -6.43
CA ALA A 25 2.40 -7.50 -7.67
C ALA A 25 3.50 -6.46 -7.37
N THR A 26 3.23 -5.51 -6.45
CA THR A 26 4.24 -4.53 -6.01
C THR A 26 5.46 -5.22 -5.41
N ALA A 27 5.27 -6.27 -4.60
CA ALA A 27 6.37 -7.03 -4.02
C ALA A 27 7.27 -7.65 -5.11
N ARG A 28 6.67 -8.25 -6.17
CA ARG A 28 7.42 -8.80 -7.30
C ARG A 28 8.21 -7.75 -8.07
N HIS A 29 7.59 -6.61 -8.39
CA HIS A 29 8.25 -5.51 -9.08
C HIS A 29 9.39 -4.91 -8.23
N ALA A 30 9.18 -4.75 -6.92
CA ALA A 30 10.19 -4.22 -6.02
C ALA A 30 11.37 -5.20 -5.85
N ALA A 31 11.11 -6.52 -5.73
CA ALA A 31 12.16 -7.52 -5.70
C ALA A 31 13.00 -7.52 -6.98
N ALA A 32 12.35 -7.44 -8.15
CA ALA A 32 13.04 -7.34 -9.45
C ALA A 32 13.89 -6.06 -9.57
N ALA A 33 13.50 -4.98 -8.88
CA ALA A 33 14.25 -3.73 -8.78
C ALA A 33 15.32 -3.73 -7.66
N GLY A 34 15.53 -4.85 -6.98
CA GLY A 34 16.60 -5.02 -5.99
C GLY A 34 16.23 -4.65 -4.55
N TRP A 35 14.96 -4.32 -4.25
CA TRP A 35 14.51 -4.03 -2.89
C TRP A 35 14.51 -5.29 -1.99
N ARG A 36 14.79 -5.10 -0.71
CA ARG A 36 14.46 -6.06 0.35
C ARG A 36 13.04 -5.80 0.85
N LEU A 37 12.30 -6.85 1.17
CA LEU A 37 10.86 -6.79 1.36
C LEU A 37 10.43 -7.31 2.72
N VAL A 38 9.50 -6.59 3.34
CA VAL A 38 8.75 -7.05 4.52
C VAL A 38 7.29 -7.16 4.12
N LEU A 39 6.84 -8.41 3.95
CA LEU A 39 5.53 -8.74 3.45
C LEU A 39 4.57 -8.98 4.60
N ALA A 40 3.54 -8.14 4.73
CA ALA A 40 2.60 -8.21 5.84
C ALA A 40 1.17 -8.47 5.36
N ALA A 41 0.51 -9.46 5.95
CA ALA A 41 -0.91 -9.77 5.79
C ALA A 41 -1.36 -10.78 6.85
N ARG A 42 -2.67 -11.08 6.87
CA ARG A 42 -3.23 -12.07 7.81
C ARG A 42 -2.90 -13.53 7.42
N SER A 43 -2.71 -13.82 6.13
CA SER A 43 -2.47 -15.17 5.62
C SER A 43 -0.97 -15.49 5.58
N GLN A 44 -0.43 -16.09 6.65
CA GLN A 44 0.97 -16.47 6.75
C GLN A 44 1.41 -17.37 5.58
N GLU A 45 0.62 -18.40 5.26
CA GLU A 45 0.95 -19.35 4.18
C GLU A 45 1.15 -18.69 2.81
N LYS A 46 0.31 -17.67 2.47
CA LYS A 46 0.48 -16.93 1.21
C LYS A 46 1.72 -16.04 1.24
N LEU A 47 2.02 -15.44 2.39
CA LEU A 47 3.23 -14.62 2.57
C LEU A 47 4.50 -15.48 2.47
N ASP A 48 4.52 -16.66 3.09
CA ASP A 48 5.68 -17.57 3.06
C ASP A 48 5.98 -18.02 1.64
N ARG A 49 4.94 -18.36 0.86
CA ARG A 49 5.09 -18.71 -0.56
C ARG A 49 5.66 -17.54 -1.36
N LEU A 50 5.13 -16.34 -1.16
CA LEU A 50 5.62 -15.15 -1.86
C LEU A 50 7.05 -14.81 -1.44
N ALA A 51 7.38 -14.87 -0.16
CA ALA A 51 8.75 -14.61 0.31
C ALA A 51 9.75 -15.61 -0.27
N ALA A 52 9.40 -16.90 -0.33
CA ALA A 52 10.21 -17.93 -0.96
C ALA A 52 10.41 -17.66 -2.47
N GLU A 53 9.35 -17.26 -3.19
CA GLU A 53 9.41 -16.86 -4.60
C GLU A 53 10.38 -15.68 -4.82
N LEU A 54 10.43 -14.73 -3.87
CA LEU A 54 11.20 -13.49 -3.99
C LEU A 54 12.63 -13.56 -3.44
N GLY A 55 13.16 -14.76 -3.20
CA GLY A 55 14.54 -14.99 -2.80
C GLY A 55 14.75 -15.37 -1.33
N GLY A 56 13.65 -15.68 -0.61
CA GLY A 56 13.71 -16.14 0.78
C GLY A 56 14.14 -15.06 1.78
N SER A 57 14.52 -15.49 2.99
CA SER A 57 14.72 -14.60 4.14
C SER A 57 15.84 -13.55 3.99
N GLU A 58 16.76 -13.72 3.07
CA GLU A 58 17.79 -12.71 2.77
C GLU A 58 17.21 -11.51 1.99
N ARG A 59 16.12 -11.72 1.24
CA ARG A 59 15.51 -10.71 0.36
C ARG A 59 14.08 -10.34 0.76
N ALA A 60 13.32 -11.27 1.32
CA ALA A 60 11.93 -11.07 1.68
C ALA A 60 11.58 -11.84 2.94
N ILE A 61 11.03 -11.17 3.93
CA ILE A 61 10.47 -11.80 5.12
C ILE A 61 8.95 -11.70 5.15
N ALA A 62 8.31 -12.75 5.64
CA ALA A 62 6.87 -12.86 5.84
C ALA A 62 6.51 -12.59 7.29
N VAL A 63 5.66 -11.59 7.53
CA VAL A 63 5.20 -11.21 8.87
C VAL A 63 3.68 -11.24 8.91
N ARG A 64 3.10 -12.16 9.70
CA ARG A 64 1.66 -12.14 9.94
C ARG A 64 1.28 -10.87 10.67
N CYS A 65 0.40 -10.08 10.08
CA CYS A 65 -0.07 -8.84 10.64
C CYS A 65 -1.53 -8.58 10.26
N ASP A 66 -2.38 -8.45 11.26
CA ASP A 66 -3.67 -7.77 11.11
C ASP A 66 -3.41 -6.28 11.35
N VAL A 67 -3.65 -5.46 10.34
CA VAL A 67 -3.36 -4.02 10.40
C VAL A 67 -4.22 -3.29 11.42
N THR A 68 -5.30 -3.90 11.90
CA THR A 68 -6.20 -3.33 12.92
C THR A 68 -5.66 -3.48 14.35
N GLU A 69 -4.60 -4.30 14.54
CA GLU A 69 -4.02 -4.62 15.83
C GLU A 69 -2.70 -3.87 16.04
N TRP A 70 -2.69 -2.97 17.04
CA TRP A 70 -1.53 -2.10 17.31
C TRP A 70 -0.26 -2.88 17.60
N GLU A 71 -0.33 -3.90 18.44
CA GLU A 71 0.81 -4.73 18.83
C GLU A 71 1.41 -5.47 17.62
N GLN A 72 0.57 -5.86 16.64
CA GLN A 72 1.05 -6.51 15.42
C GLN A 72 1.73 -5.51 14.47
N GLN A 73 1.27 -4.27 14.41
CA GLN A 73 1.95 -3.19 13.67
C GLN A 73 3.33 -2.85 14.28
N GLN A 74 3.42 -2.82 15.61
CA GLN A 74 4.70 -2.63 16.30
C GLN A 74 5.64 -3.82 16.03
N ALA A 75 5.14 -5.04 16.09
CA ALA A 75 5.90 -6.25 15.79
C ALA A 75 6.37 -6.29 14.33
N LEU A 76 5.55 -5.84 13.39
CA LEU A 76 5.91 -5.71 11.95
C LEU A 76 7.10 -4.76 11.77
N THR A 77 7.04 -3.58 12.39
CA THR A 77 8.13 -2.59 12.33
C THR A 77 9.40 -3.14 12.98
N ALA A 78 9.28 -3.78 14.13
CA ALA A 78 10.42 -4.38 14.82
C ALA A 78 11.05 -5.52 14.00
N ALA A 79 10.24 -6.35 13.34
CA ALA A 79 10.73 -7.41 12.45
C ALA A 79 11.50 -6.84 11.25
N ALA A 80 11.01 -5.76 10.63
CA ALA A 80 11.70 -5.07 9.54
C ALA A 80 13.07 -4.56 9.98
N LEU A 81 13.12 -3.85 11.11
CA LEU A 81 14.37 -3.30 11.66
C LEU A 81 15.34 -4.40 12.09
N SER A 82 14.84 -5.49 12.70
CA SER A 82 15.69 -6.63 13.10
C SER A 82 16.29 -7.37 11.91
N ALA A 83 15.52 -7.55 10.82
CA ALA A 83 15.97 -8.29 9.66
C ALA A 83 16.89 -7.46 8.75
N PHE A 84 16.61 -6.18 8.58
CA PHE A 84 17.26 -5.37 7.54
C PHE A 84 17.86 -4.05 8.05
N GLY A 85 17.68 -3.71 9.31
CA GLY A 85 18.30 -2.55 9.96
C GLY A 85 17.63 -1.20 9.67
N GLN A 86 16.75 -1.12 8.67
CA GLN A 86 16.13 0.14 8.23
C GLN A 86 14.77 -0.09 7.56
N ILE A 87 14.02 1.00 7.34
CA ILE A 87 12.82 1.03 6.51
C ILE A 87 12.93 2.27 5.62
N ASP A 88 13.06 2.06 4.30
CA ASP A 88 13.19 3.13 3.31
C ASP A 88 11.85 3.50 2.68
N ALA A 89 10.93 2.54 2.61
CA ALA A 89 9.59 2.81 2.13
C ALA A 89 8.54 1.94 2.83
N VAL A 90 7.32 2.47 2.90
CA VAL A 90 6.15 1.75 3.42
C VAL A 90 5.01 1.91 2.43
N PHE A 91 4.42 0.81 2.01
CA PHE A 91 3.20 0.81 1.22
C PHE A 91 2.03 0.32 2.07
N ALA A 92 1.29 1.26 2.65
CA ALA A 92 0.06 1.04 3.41
C ALA A 92 -1.08 0.71 2.41
N ASN A 93 -1.14 -0.58 2.02
CA ASN A 93 -2.01 -1.03 0.94
C ASN A 93 -3.17 -1.91 1.41
N ALA A 94 -3.12 -2.49 2.61
CA ALA A 94 -4.19 -3.33 3.14
C ALA A 94 -5.55 -2.62 3.09
N GLY A 95 -6.55 -3.29 2.53
CA GLY A 95 -7.90 -2.76 2.42
C GLY A 95 -8.81 -3.67 1.61
N PHE A 96 -10.11 -3.47 1.77
CA PHE A 96 -11.14 -4.18 1.01
C PHE A 96 -12.36 -3.28 0.77
N GLY A 97 -13.23 -3.70 -0.14
CA GLY A 97 -14.47 -3.01 -0.50
C GLY A 97 -15.71 -3.74 -0.04
N GLY A 98 -16.86 -3.24 -0.45
CA GLY A 98 -18.15 -3.83 -0.17
C GLY A 98 -19.18 -3.52 -1.27
N PRO A 99 -20.38 -4.10 -1.17
CA PRO A 99 -21.45 -3.86 -2.10
C PRO A 99 -21.88 -2.39 -2.08
N ARG A 100 -22.49 -1.94 -3.18
CA ARG A 100 -23.11 -0.63 -3.26
C ARG A 100 -24.57 -0.70 -2.80
N GLY A 101 -25.03 0.37 -2.18
CA GLY A 101 -26.36 0.50 -1.60
C GLY A 101 -26.30 0.43 -0.08
N PHE A 102 -26.77 1.50 0.61
CA PHE A 102 -26.73 1.56 2.08
C PHE A 102 -27.62 0.52 2.78
N LEU A 103 -28.47 -0.17 2.03
CA LEU A 103 -29.29 -1.28 2.54
C LEU A 103 -28.79 -2.66 2.07
N SER A 104 -27.67 -2.70 1.32
CA SER A 104 -27.17 -3.94 0.70
C SER A 104 -25.98 -4.55 1.45
N ASP A 105 -25.53 -3.91 2.51
CA ASP A 105 -24.39 -4.33 3.31
C ASP A 105 -24.74 -4.31 4.81
N THR A 106 -23.92 -4.91 5.66
CA THR A 106 -24.18 -5.01 7.09
C THR A 106 -23.38 -3.98 7.90
N PRO A 107 -23.86 -3.55 9.07
CA PRO A 107 -23.11 -2.68 9.97
C PRO A 107 -21.76 -3.29 10.40
N GLU A 108 -21.70 -4.61 10.56
CA GLU A 108 -20.49 -5.35 10.95
C GLU A 108 -19.43 -5.26 9.85
N HIS A 109 -19.82 -5.47 8.59
CA HIS A 109 -18.91 -5.36 7.45
C HIS A 109 -18.42 -3.91 7.26
N TRP A 110 -19.29 -2.91 7.45
CA TRP A 110 -18.86 -1.51 7.44
C TRP A 110 -17.85 -1.21 8.55
N ARG A 111 -18.07 -1.74 9.76
CA ARG A 111 -17.13 -1.58 10.86
C ARG A 111 -15.78 -2.18 10.51
N GLU A 112 -15.74 -3.40 9.98
CA GLU A 112 -14.51 -4.04 9.53
C GLU A 112 -13.80 -3.24 8.44
N MET A 113 -14.55 -2.67 7.49
CA MET A 113 -14.02 -1.83 6.42
C MET A 113 -13.38 -0.55 6.98
N VAL A 114 -14.01 0.14 7.93
CA VAL A 114 -13.43 1.31 8.61
C VAL A 114 -12.18 0.92 9.39
N LEU A 115 -12.24 -0.17 10.15
CA LEU A 115 -11.11 -0.64 10.94
C LEU A 115 -9.91 -1.00 10.04
N THR A 116 -10.13 -1.68 8.94
CA THR A 116 -9.04 -2.07 8.04
C THR A 116 -8.54 -0.90 7.21
N ASN A 117 -9.44 -0.23 6.45
CA ASN A 117 -9.05 0.75 5.44
C ASN A 117 -8.57 2.07 6.05
N VAL A 118 -9.13 2.48 7.19
CA VAL A 118 -8.86 3.79 7.80
C VAL A 118 -7.99 3.64 9.03
N TYR A 119 -8.47 2.93 10.05
CA TYR A 119 -7.74 2.78 11.31
C TYR A 119 -6.45 1.99 11.11
N GLY A 120 -6.49 0.87 10.38
CA GLY A 120 -5.32 0.06 10.06
C GLY A 120 -4.25 0.83 9.28
N ALA A 121 -4.68 1.67 8.30
CA ALA A 121 -3.76 2.57 7.61
C ALA A 121 -3.12 3.56 8.59
N ALA A 122 -3.91 4.20 9.47
CA ALA A 122 -3.40 5.13 10.48
C ALA A 122 -2.41 4.46 11.45
N LEU A 123 -2.69 3.22 11.87
CA LEU A 123 -1.77 2.45 12.71
C LEU A 123 -0.47 2.12 11.98
N THR A 124 -0.53 1.79 10.68
CA THR A 124 0.66 1.56 9.85
C THR A 124 1.53 2.82 9.80
N LEU A 125 0.94 3.99 9.57
CA LEU A 125 1.64 5.27 9.60
C LEU A 125 2.32 5.49 10.96
N ARG A 126 1.53 5.38 12.04
CA ARG A 126 2.02 5.59 13.41
C ARG A 126 3.20 4.69 13.77
N ALA A 127 3.16 3.43 13.34
CA ALA A 127 4.22 2.46 13.65
C ALA A 127 5.51 2.72 12.85
N THR A 128 5.40 3.20 11.60
CA THR A 128 6.52 3.23 10.66
C THR A 128 7.13 4.61 10.43
N ILE A 129 6.41 5.70 10.69
CA ILE A 129 6.91 7.08 10.51
C ILE A 129 8.23 7.34 11.25
N PRO A 130 8.46 6.88 12.50
CA PRO A 130 9.76 7.09 13.15
C PRO A 130 10.93 6.55 12.31
N ALA A 131 10.85 5.31 11.84
CA ALA A 131 11.88 4.70 11.01
C ALA A 131 12.01 5.38 9.63
N LEU A 132 10.90 5.83 9.03
CA LEU A 132 10.94 6.60 7.79
C LEU A 132 11.61 7.97 7.95
N LYS A 133 11.50 8.61 9.11
CA LYS A 133 12.22 9.86 9.39
C LYS A 133 13.74 9.63 9.45
N ASP A 134 14.19 8.50 9.98
CA ASP A 134 15.61 8.17 10.08
C ASP A 134 16.24 7.98 8.69
N THR A 135 15.50 7.41 7.75
CA THR A 135 15.97 7.16 6.36
C THR A 135 15.62 8.28 5.38
N ARG A 136 14.79 9.24 5.78
CA ARG A 136 14.12 10.21 4.87
C ARG A 136 13.36 9.49 3.77
N GLY A 137 12.64 8.46 4.16
CA GLY A 137 12.05 7.46 3.31
C GLY A 137 10.78 7.91 2.58
N HIS A 138 9.96 6.94 2.19
CA HIS A 138 8.76 7.20 1.39
C HIS A 138 7.55 6.44 1.92
N LEU A 139 6.50 7.15 2.26
CA LEU A 139 5.22 6.60 2.67
C LEU A 139 4.26 6.59 1.46
N LEU A 140 3.71 5.43 1.10
CA LEU A 140 2.69 5.30 0.07
C LEU A 140 1.41 4.74 0.68
N LEU A 141 0.25 5.27 0.27
CA LEU A 141 -1.06 4.79 0.72
C LEU A 141 -1.94 4.45 -0.48
N THR A 142 -2.62 3.31 -0.41
CA THR A 142 -3.63 2.96 -1.41
C THR A 142 -4.97 3.63 -1.09
N SER A 143 -5.24 4.75 -1.76
CA SER A 143 -6.58 5.33 -1.83
C SER A 143 -7.36 4.70 -3.00
N SER A 144 -8.08 5.46 -3.78
CA SER A 144 -8.88 5.01 -4.94
C SER A 144 -9.44 6.22 -5.69
N VAL A 145 -9.89 6.04 -6.93
CA VAL A 145 -10.83 6.99 -7.57
C VAL A 145 -12.06 7.24 -6.69
N ALA A 146 -12.46 6.25 -5.89
CA ALA A 146 -13.55 6.37 -4.91
C ALA A 146 -13.20 7.28 -3.72
N GLY A 147 -11.94 7.65 -3.53
CA GLY A 147 -11.48 8.66 -2.57
C GLY A 147 -11.46 10.08 -3.13
N ARG A 148 -11.72 10.24 -4.43
CA ARG A 148 -11.83 11.53 -5.13
C ARG A 148 -13.24 11.85 -5.54
N ARG A 149 -14.03 10.83 -5.78
CA ARG A 149 -15.42 10.94 -6.19
C ARG A 149 -16.26 9.96 -5.41
N ALA A 150 -17.30 10.46 -4.75
CA ALA A 150 -18.27 9.60 -4.08
C ALA A 150 -19.04 8.78 -5.13
N LEU A 151 -19.00 7.46 -4.99
CA LEU A 151 -19.80 6.56 -5.81
C LEU A 151 -21.17 6.36 -5.16
N PRO A 152 -22.27 6.34 -5.93
CA PRO A 152 -23.61 6.18 -5.38
C PRO A 152 -23.72 4.94 -4.48
N GLY A 153 -24.20 5.13 -3.25
CA GLY A 153 -24.39 4.08 -2.26
C GLY A 153 -23.12 3.40 -1.75
N SER A 154 -21.94 3.98 -1.96
CA SER A 154 -20.66 3.35 -1.63
C SER A 154 -20.13 3.84 -0.27
N PHE A 155 -20.25 3.01 0.76
CA PHE A 155 -19.58 3.26 2.03
C PHE A 155 -18.04 3.12 1.89
N TYR A 156 -17.58 2.29 0.97
CA TYR A 156 -16.16 2.23 0.58
C TYR A 156 -15.61 3.60 0.16
N SER A 157 -16.39 4.42 -0.57
CA SER A 157 -15.97 5.79 -0.93
C SER A 157 -15.66 6.63 0.31
N CYS A 158 -16.47 6.51 1.38
CA CYS A 158 -16.21 7.23 2.63
C CYS A 158 -14.85 6.85 3.22
N THR A 159 -14.53 5.53 3.25
CA THR A 159 -13.22 5.08 3.76
C THR A 159 -12.06 5.57 2.90
N LYS A 160 -12.21 5.62 1.58
CA LYS A 160 -11.16 6.07 0.67
C LYS A 160 -10.97 7.59 0.67
N HIS A 161 -12.04 8.37 0.86
CA HIS A 161 -11.90 9.81 1.16
C HIS A 161 -11.11 10.06 2.45
N ALA A 162 -11.38 9.26 3.49
CA ALA A 162 -10.60 9.34 4.73
C ALA A 162 -9.11 9.02 4.51
N VAL A 163 -8.77 8.02 3.69
CA VAL A 163 -7.37 7.69 3.34
C VAL A 163 -6.73 8.81 2.51
N THR A 164 -7.47 9.41 1.57
CA THR A 164 -6.97 10.56 0.79
C THR A 164 -6.64 11.73 1.72
N ALA A 165 -7.55 12.09 2.61
CA ALA A 165 -7.32 13.14 3.60
C ALA A 165 -6.16 12.80 4.55
N MET A 166 -6.01 11.52 4.95
CA MET A 166 -4.90 11.04 5.78
C MET A 166 -3.55 11.21 5.09
N GLY A 167 -3.44 10.87 3.80
CA GLY A 167 -2.20 11.07 3.03
C GLY A 167 -1.80 12.53 2.93
N GLU A 168 -2.76 13.43 2.66
CA GLU A 168 -2.49 14.86 2.61
C GLU A 168 -2.11 15.41 3.99
N ALA A 169 -2.78 14.99 5.06
CA ALA A 169 -2.42 15.40 6.42
C ALA A 169 -1.03 14.89 6.82
N ALA A 170 -0.69 13.64 6.46
CA ALA A 170 0.65 13.09 6.70
C ALA A 170 1.74 13.85 5.94
N ARG A 171 1.48 14.23 4.68
CA ARG A 171 2.40 15.03 3.88
C ARG A 171 2.69 16.39 4.54
N GLN A 172 1.67 17.02 5.11
CA GLN A 172 1.83 18.31 5.82
C GLN A 172 2.59 18.13 7.15
N ASP A 173 2.27 17.11 7.94
CA ASP A 173 2.93 16.79 9.22
C ASP A 173 4.41 16.43 9.04
N LEU A 174 4.74 15.77 7.94
CA LEU A 174 6.10 15.32 7.62
C LEU A 174 6.92 16.35 6.83
N ASN A 175 6.37 17.53 6.54
CA ASN A 175 7.07 18.58 5.83
C ASN A 175 8.38 18.97 6.57
N GLY A 176 9.47 19.10 5.81
CA GLY A 176 10.80 19.43 6.37
C GLY A 176 11.55 18.22 6.95
N THR A 177 10.94 17.03 7.08
CA THR A 177 11.63 15.81 7.54
C THR A 177 12.39 15.08 6.44
N GLY A 178 12.08 15.37 5.18
CA GLY A 178 12.60 14.65 4.02
C GLY A 178 11.81 13.38 3.66
N VAL A 179 10.82 12.99 4.46
CA VAL A 179 9.90 11.89 4.13
C VAL A 179 8.93 12.34 3.06
N ARG A 180 8.81 11.56 1.98
CA ARG A 180 7.85 11.78 0.88
C ARG A 180 6.54 11.04 1.17
N VAL A 181 5.43 11.53 0.63
CA VAL A 181 4.12 10.88 0.80
C VAL A 181 3.38 10.83 -0.54
N THR A 182 3.02 9.63 -1.00
CA THR A 182 2.29 9.40 -2.24
C THR A 182 0.97 8.68 -2.00
N LEU A 183 -0.11 9.21 -2.54
CA LEU A 183 -1.39 8.53 -2.68
C LEU A 183 -1.43 7.78 -4.02
N ILE A 184 -1.66 6.47 -3.97
CA ILE A 184 -1.96 5.64 -5.14
C ILE A 184 -3.48 5.50 -5.22
N GLU A 185 -4.07 5.92 -6.33
CA GLU A 185 -5.51 6.07 -6.49
C GLU A 185 -6.04 5.27 -7.69
N PRO A 186 -6.13 3.94 -7.55
CA PRO A 186 -6.59 3.09 -8.64
C PRO A 186 -8.06 3.27 -8.96
N GLY A 187 -8.40 3.11 -10.23
CA GLY A 187 -9.74 2.74 -10.69
C GLY A 187 -10.02 1.26 -10.48
N MET A 188 -10.78 0.65 -11.40
CA MET A 188 -11.03 -0.79 -11.36
C MET A 188 -9.75 -1.57 -11.71
N VAL A 189 -9.37 -2.49 -10.84
CA VAL A 189 -8.20 -3.38 -11.00
C VAL A 189 -8.66 -4.82 -10.86
N ASP A 190 -8.27 -5.69 -11.79
CA ASP A 190 -8.55 -7.13 -11.74
C ASP A 190 -7.72 -7.78 -10.63
N THR A 191 -8.32 -7.94 -9.48
CA THR A 191 -7.71 -8.52 -8.28
C THR A 191 -8.78 -9.28 -7.48
N PRO A 192 -8.40 -10.13 -6.51
CA PRO A 192 -9.33 -10.76 -5.57
C PRO A 192 -10.15 -9.79 -4.70
N PHE A 193 -10.04 -8.49 -4.93
CA PHE A 193 -10.90 -7.46 -4.35
C PHE A 193 -12.35 -7.56 -4.83
N PHE A 194 -12.57 -8.11 -6.02
CA PHE A 194 -13.88 -8.30 -6.61
C PHE A 194 -14.23 -9.78 -6.67
N ASP A 195 -15.46 -10.15 -6.25
CA ASP A 195 -15.97 -11.51 -6.37
C ASP A 195 -16.08 -11.95 -7.84
N ASN A 196 -16.42 -11.00 -8.71
CA ASN A 196 -16.47 -11.21 -10.15
C ASN A 196 -15.42 -10.34 -10.84
N LYS A 197 -14.66 -10.94 -11.74
CA LYS A 197 -13.65 -10.25 -12.52
C LYS A 197 -14.26 -9.08 -13.29
N PRO A 198 -13.83 -7.82 -13.03
CA PRO A 198 -14.36 -6.67 -13.75
C PRO A 198 -13.86 -6.69 -15.21
N SER A 199 -14.76 -6.40 -16.17
CA SER A 199 -14.37 -6.23 -17.56
C SER A 199 -13.59 -4.94 -17.77
N ASN A 200 -12.64 -4.96 -18.68
CA ASN A 200 -11.80 -3.78 -19.03
C ASN A 200 -11.13 -3.12 -17.82
N ALA A 201 -10.73 -3.91 -16.82
CA ALA A 201 -10.02 -3.41 -15.66
C ALA A 201 -8.51 -3.29 -15.93
N LEU A 202 -7.81 -2.53 -15.09
CA LEU A 202 -6.35 -2.57 -15.00
C LEU A 202 -5.89 -3.93 -14.46
N HIS A 203 -4.67 -4.31 -14.76
CA HIS A 203 -3.98 -5.38 -14.06
C HIS A 203 -3.29 -4.84 -12.81
N GLU A 204 -3.07 -5.69 -11.82
CA GLU A 204 -2.34 -5.35 -10.60
C GLU A 204 -0.92 -4.84 -10.90
N ASP A 205 -0.30 -5.32 -11.98
CA ASP A 205 1.00 -4.84 -12.47
C ASP A 205 0.98 -3.37 -12.95
N ASP A 206 -0.16 -2.87 -13.44
CA ASP A 206 -0.27 -1.46 -13.83
C ASP A 206 -0.10 -0.56 -12.61
N ILE A 207 -0.67 -0.97 -11.48
CA ILE A 207 -0.54 -0.25 -10.22
C ILE A 207 0.85 -0.44 -9.61
N ALA A 208 1.40 -1.66 -9.67
CA ALA A 208 2.75 -1.93 -9.21
C ALA A 208 3.78 -1.04 -9.93
N ARG A 209 3.67 -0.86 -11.25
CA ARG A 209 4.54 0.06 -12.02
C ARG A 209 4.40 1.51 -11.56
N ALA A 210 3.20 1.94 -11.19
CA ALA A 210 2.99 3.30 -10.67
C ALA A 210 3.62 3.50 -9.28
N VAL A 211 3.52 2.49 -8.40
CA VAL A 211 4.22 2.48 -7.11
C VAL A 211 5.73 2.57 -7.33
N MET A 212 6.28 1.74 -8.23
CA MET A 212 7.71 1.77 -8.54
C MET A 212 8.15 3.09 -9.18
N TYR A 213 7.30 3.73 -10.00
CA TYR A 213 7.56 5.08 -10.53
C TYR A 213 7.72 6.11 -9.41
N ALA A 214 6.82 6.11 -8.42
CA ALA A 214 6.91 7.02 -7.28
C ALA A 214 8.18 6.76 -6.45
N LEU A 215 8.48 5.49 -6.17
CA LEU A 215 9.66 5.09 -5.41
C LEU A 215 10.97 5.48 -6.10
N ALA A 216 11.02 5.42 -7.43
CA ALA A 216 12.21 5.72 -8.23
C ALA A 216 12.52 7.21 -8.38
N GLN A 217 11.66 8.11 -7.91
CA GLN A 217 11.91 9.55 -8.02
C GLN A 217 13.05 9.99 -7.10
N PRO A 218 13.84 10.98 -7.52
CA PRO A 218 14.93 11.50 -6.68
C PRO A 218 14.38 12.13 -5.39
N PRO A 219 15.17 12.20 -4.30
CA PRO A 219 14.71 12.59 -2.97
C PRO A 219 14.03 13.97 -2.88
N HIS A 220 14.31 14.88 -3.79
CA HIS A 220 13.70 16.22 -3.83
C HIS A 220 12.36 16.27 -4.58
N VAL A 221 11.93 15.14 -5.18
CA VAL A 221 10.67 15.02 -5.92
C VAL A 221 9.67 14.23 -5.09
N ASP A 222 8.63 14.88 -4.64
CA ASP A 222 7.50 14.25 -3.95
C ASP A 222 6.30 14.16 -4.90
N VAL A 223 6.03 12.96 -5.42
CA VAL A 223 4.84 12.68 -6.23
C VAL A 223 3.67 12.50 -5.28
N ASN A 224 2.83 13.50 -5.12
CA ASN A 224 1.79 13.47 -4.09
C ASN A 224 0.64 12.52 -4.41
N GLU A 225 0.28 12.39 -5.71
CA GLU A 225 -0.87 11.59 -6.13
C GLU A 225 -0.63 10.94 -7.48
N ILE A 226 -1.05 9.68 -7.60
CA ILE A 226 -1.07 8.97 -8.88
C ILE A 226 -2.46 8.34 -9.05
N LEU A 227 -3.31 9.00 -9.84
CA LEU A 227 -4.62 8.51 -10.19
C LEU A 227 -4.56 7.76 -11.52
N ILE A 228 -4.94 6.48 -11.51
CA ILE A 228 -4.85 5.58 -12.66
C ILE A 228 -6.19 4.88 -12.87
N ARG A 229 -6.73 4.97 -14.08
CA ARG A 229 -7.98 4.32 -14.48
C ARG A 229 -7.81 3.49 -15.74
N PRO A 230 -8.60 2.43 -15.92
CA PRO A 230 -8.79 1.85 -17.24
C PRO A 230 -9.29 2.92 -18.21
N THR A 231 -8.85 2.88 -19.45
CA THR A 231 -9.31 3.83 -20.49
C THR A 231 -10.83 3.76 -20.75
N ALA A 232 -11.43 2.61 -20.46
CA ALA A 232 -12.87 2.37 -20.58
C ALA A 232 -13.67 2.74 -19.32
N GLN A 233 -13.04 3.16 -18.23
CA GLN A 233 -13.75 3.58 -17.04
C GLN A 233 -14.21 5.02 -17.18
N GLU A 234 -15.53 5.19 -17.29
CA GLU A 234 -16.17 6.50 -17.22
C GLU A 234 -15.90 7.18 -15.87
N GLY A 235 -15.71 8.48 -15.89
CA GLY A 235 -15.27 9.33 -14.79
C GLY A 235 -16.20 9.43 -13.59
#